data_5da7dc5142f6bac721343bb493eedc89
#
_entry.id   5da7dc5142f6bac721343bb493eedc89
#
_cell.length_a   1.000
_cell.length_b   1.000
_cell.length_c   1.000
_cell.angle_alpha   90.00
_cell.angle_beta   90.00
_cell.angle_gamma   90.00
#
_symmetry.space_group_name_H-M   'P 1'
#
loop_
_entity.id
_entity.type
_entity.pdbx_description
1 polymer ?
#
loop_
_entity_poly.entity_id
_entity_poly.type
_entity_poly.pdbx_seq_one_letter_code
_entity_poly.pdbx_strand_id
1 'polypeptide(L)'
;KGIRTAPRDALVAQSSEKGKLGGSYGLHKMLDMAGSSLGALFAFLFIAFGMKYRPAFLWSVIPGVVAVMIIPLIREEKGAAPKRRRLALRGLKLDARLKWYFAVLFLFCLGNSSNAFLLLKAQSRGFSTSEVMLLYLIFSVSASILAIPAGRLSDRFGRSRILIPGYLIYGLVYLGFALLTSKVSLLILFVAYGAYTAFISGAERALIAEASPAEYKGTVLGVYGMLQGFGLLFSSIIAGGMWNVWGSDAPFWFGGVLGIVSALLIAVILRAGKGRKAADRSD
;
A
#
# COMPACT_ATOMS: atom_id res chain seq x y z
N LYS A 1 -3.00 11.31 -9.41
CA LYS A 1 -3.23 9.97 -8.81
C LYS A 1 -4.46 9.96 -7.88
N GLY A 2 -4.63 10.92 -6.97
CA GLY A 2 -5.73 10.98 -5.99
C GLY A 2 -7.14 10.95 -6.58
N ILE A 3 -7.42 11.73 -7.63
CA ILE A 3 -8.76 11.80 -8.26
C ILE A 3 -9.19 10.46 -8.87
N ARG A 4 -8.26 9.68 -9.41
CA ARG A 4 -8.54 8.41 -10.10
C ARG A 4 -8.67 7.22 -9.15
N THR A 5 -7.98 7.24 -8.02
CA THR A 5 -7.84 6.05 -7.15
C THR A 5 -9.15 5.66 -6.48
N ALA A 6 -9.88 6.61 -5.88
CA ALA A 6 -11.12 6.31 -5.17
C ALA A 6 -12.25 5.77 -6.06
N PRO A 7 -12.56 6.36 -7.24
CA PRO A 7 -13.54 5.78 -8.17
C PRO A 7 -13.14 4.38 -8.65
N ARG A 8 -11.86 4.18 -8.99
CA ARG A 8 -11.34 2.88 -9.41
C ARG A 8 -11.50 1.81 -8.31
N ASP A 9 -11.09 2.14 -7.10
CA ASP A 9 -11.18 1.20 -5.98
C ASP A 9 -12.65 0.87 -5.64
N ALA A 10 -13.57 1.81 -5.84
CA ALA A 10 -15.00 1.59 -5.71
C ALA A 10 -15.54 0.65 -6.82
N LEU A 11 -15.09 0.82 -8.07
CA LEU A 11 -15.45 -0.08 -9.18
C LEU A 11 -14.94 -1.50 -8.93
N VAL A 12 -13.69 -1.66 -8.49
CA VAL A 12 -13.17 -2.99 -8.11
C VAL A 12 -14.02 -3.63 -7.02
N ALA A 13 -14.45 -2.84 -6.02
CA ALA A 13 -15.32 -3.37 -4.96
C ALA A 13 -16.72 -3.75 -5.45
N GLN A 14 -17.26 -3.05 -6.44
CA GLN A 14 -18.59 -3.32 -7.01
C GLN A 14 -18.59 -4.54 -7.93
N SER A 15 -17.54 -4.70 -8.74
CA SER A 15 -17.40 -5.84 -9.68
C SER A 15 -16.89 -7.12 -9.00
N SER A 16 -16.52 -7.06 -7.73
CA SER A 16 -16.02 -8.22 -7.00
C SER A 16 -17.15 -9.09 -6.47
N GLU A 17 -17.01 -10.41 -6.59
CA GLU A 17 -17.90 -11.37 -5.95
C GLU A 17 -17.86 -11.22 -4.40
N LYS A 18 -19.00 -11.49 -3.76
CA LYS A 18 -19.08 -11.50 -2.30
C LYS A 18 -18.05 -12.49 -1.71
N GLY A 19 -17.26 -12.01 -0.77
CA GLY A 19 -16.23 -12.81 -0.11
C GLY A 19 -14.86 -12.83 -0.82
N LYS A 20 -14.73 -12.35 -2.06
CA LYS A 20 -13.48 -12.38 -2.86
C LYS A 20 -12.82 -11.00 -3.05
N LEU A 21 -13.20 -10.01 -2.27
CA LEU A 21 -12.67 -8.64 -2.36
C LEU A 21 -11.14 -8.57 -2.21
N GLY A 22 -10.56 -9.37 -1.32
CA GLY A 22 -9.12 -9.44 -1.13
C GLY A 22 -8.40 -9.94 -2.37
N GLY A 23 -8.91 -11.01 -3.00
CA GLY A 23 -8.40 -11.54 -4.27
C GLY A 23 -8.49 -10.53 -5.41
N SER A 24 -9.61 -9.80 -5.53
CA SER A 24 -9.80 -8.77 -6.56
C SER A 24 -8.84 -7.60 -6.40
N TYR A 25 -8.66 -7.08 -5.18
CA TYR A 25 -7.64 -6.06 -4.93
C TYR A 25 -6.21 -6.61 -5.04
N GLY A 26 -6.00 -7.89 -4.74
CA GLY A 26 -4.74 -8.59 -4.96
C GLY A 26 -4.37 -8.66 -6.44
N LEU A 27 -5.33 -9.02 -7.31
CA LEU A 27 -5.14 -9.01 -8.77
C LEU A 27 -4.82 -7.61 -9.28
N HIS A 28 -5.57 -6.60 -8.81
CA HIS A 28 -5.28 -5.22 -9.18
C HIS A 28 -3.88 -4.79 -8.73
N LYS A 29 -3.47 -5.16 -7.52
CA LYS A 29 -2.13 -4.86 -7.02
C LYS A 29 -1.04 -5.60 -7.80
N MET A 30 -1.29 -6.87 -8.18
CA MET A 30 -0.38 -7.64 -9.02
C MET A 30 -0.11 -6.91 -10.36
N LEU A 31 -1.17 -6.47 -11.05
CA LEU A 31 -1.04 -5.76 -12.32
C LEU A 31 -0.33 -4.39 -12.16
N ASP A 32 -0.63 -3.66 -11.09
CA ASP A 32 0.03 -2.38 -10.76
C ASP A 32 1.54 -2.58 -10.53
N MET A 33 1.92 -3.64 -9.79
CA MET A 33 3.32 -3.97 -9.53
C MET A 33 4.03 -4.58 -10.75
N ALA A 34 3.33 -5.36 -11.55
CA ALA A 34 3.87 -5.87 -12.82
C ALA A 34 4.22 -4.71 -13.77
N GLY A 35 3.33 -3.71 -13.89
CA GLY A 35 3.63 -2.49 -14.63
C GLY A 35 4.83 -1.71 -14.08
N SER A 36 4.93 -1.59 -12.75
CA SER A 36 6.09 -1.00 -12.08
C SER A 36 7.38 -1.78 -12.35
N SER A 37 7.31 -3.12 -12.39
CA SER A 37 8.45 -3.99 -12.71
C SER A 37 8.94 -3.79 -14.13
N LEU A 38 8.02 -3.73 -15.11
CA LEU A 38 8.36 -3.43 -16.50
C LEU A 38 9.00 -2.05 -16.63
N GLY A 39 8.42 -1.04 -15.96
CA GLY A 39 9.00 0.31 -15.95
C GLY A 39 10.41 0.35 -15.37
N ALA A 40 10.65 -0.36 -14.26
CA ALA A 40 11.98 -0.46 -13.65
C ALA A 40 12.98 -1.20 -14.54
N LEU A 41 12.53 -2.28 -15.21
CA LEU A 41 13.34 -3.03 -16.15
C LEU A 41 13.77 -2.16 -17.35
N PHE A 42 12.83 -1.43 -17.97
CA PHE A 42 13.17 -0.52 -19.06
C PHE A 42 14.09 0.60 -18.62
N ALA A 43 13.86 1.19 -17.43
CA ALA A 43 14.73 2.20 -16.87
C ALA A 43 16.16 1.67 -16.66
N PHE A 44 16.29 0.45 -16.11
CA PHE A 44 17.58 -0.22 -15.95
C PHE A 44 18.27 -0.44 -17.29
N LEU A 45 17.57 -1.00 -18.29
CA LEU A 45 18.11 -1.25 -19.62
C LEU A 45 18.58 0.04 -20.31
N PHE A 46 17.75 1.10 -20.27
CA PHE A 46 18.09 2.38 -20.89
C PHE A 46 19.40 2.96 -20.30
N ILE A 47 19.56 2.88 -18.98
CA ILE A 47 20.78 3.39 -18.32
C ILE A 47 21.97 2.46 -18.55
N ALA A 48 21.76 1.14 -18.54
CA ALA A 48 22.81 0.16 -18.83
C ALA A 48 23.37 0.31 -20.26
N PHE A 49 22.52 0.68 -21.23
CA PHE A 49 22.92 0.99 -22.60
C PHE A 49 23.40 2.44 -22.80
N GLY A 50 23.66 3.18 -21.73
CA GLY A 50 24.22 4.54 -21.80
C GLY A 50 23.23 5.63 -22.24
N MET A 51 21.92 5.36 -22.24
CA MET A 51 20.93 6.37 -22.57
C MET A 51 20.88 7.46 -21.49
N LYS A 52 20.84 8.73 -21.90
CA LYS A 52 20.67 9.87 -20.99
C LYS A 52 19.27 9.85 -20.37
N TYR A 53 19.11 10.38 -19.15
CA TYR A 53 17.85 10.39 -18.41
C TYR A 53 16.69 11.07 -19.18
N ARG A 54 16.96 12.18 -19.89
CA ARG A 54 15.92 12.93 -20.61
C ARG A 54 15.21 12.12 -21.70
N PRO A 55 15.90 11.43 -22.62
CA PRO A 55 15.25 10.51 -23.56
C PRO A 55 14.50 9.38 -22.85
N ALA A 56 15.05 8.78 -21.79
CA ALA A 56 14.40 7.71 -21.04
C ALA A 56 13.04 8.17 -20.46
N PHE A 57 12.96 9.39 -19.95
CA PHE A 57 11.69 9.97 -19.49
C PHE A 57 10.70 10.22 -20.64
N LEU A 58 11.17 10.64 -21.83
CA LEU A 58 10.28 10.84 -22.97
C LEU A 58 9.65 9.52 -23.42
N TRP A 59 10.40 8.41 -23.43
CA TRP A 59 9.86 7.09 -23.74
C TRP A 59 8.75 6.65 -22.76
N SER A 60 8.79 7.08 -21.52
CA SER A 60 7.75 6.76 -20.53
C SER A 60 6.39 7.41 -20.82
N VAL A 61 6.32 8.40 -21.69
CA VAL A 61 5.06 9.03 -22.14
C VAL A 61 4.21 8.06 -22.95
N ILE A 62 4.83 7.18 -23.75
CA ILE A 62 4.12 6.26 -24.64
C ILE A 62 3.13 5.36 -23.86
N PRO A 63 3.57 4.57 -22.86
CA PRO A 63 2.64 3.75 -22.09
C PRO A 63 1.61 4.60 -21.33
N GLY A 64 1.95 5.82 -20.93
CA GLY A 64 1.01 6.76 -20.31
C GLY A 64 -0.13 7.16 -21.25
N VAL A 65 0.19 7.51 -22.49
CA VAL A 65 -0.79 7.86 -23.53
C VAL A 65 -1.67 6.65 -23.86
N VAL A 66 -1.06 5.47 -24.06
CA VAL A 66 -1.80 4.23 -24.32
C VAL A 66 -2.79 3.92 -23.18
N ALA A 67 -2.37 4.07 -21.93
CA ALA A 67 -3.25 3.88 -20.78
C ALA A 67 -4.44 4.83 -20.77
N VAL A 68 -4.27 6.10 -21.20
CA VAL A 68 -5.38 7.06 -21.31
C VAL A 68 -6.31 6.70 -22.47
N MET A 69 -5.76 6.26 -23.62
CA MET A 69 -6.56 5.85 -24.79
C MET A 69 -7.42 4.62 -24.54
N ILE A 70 -7.06 3.75 -23.59
CA ILE A 70 -7.83 2.55 -23.24
C ILE A 70 -9.03 2.88 -22.33
N ILE A 71 -9.00 4.00 -21.57
CA ILE A 71 -10.07 4.35 -20.63
C ILE A 71 -11.48 4.38 -21.27
N PRO A 72 -11.69 4.97 -22.47
CA PRO A 72 -13.02 4.98 -23.10
C PRO A 72 -13.55 3.59 -23.50
N LEU A 73 -12.67 2.57 -23.59
CA LEU A 73 -13.06 1.20 -23.92
C LEU A 73 -13.64 0.44 -22.72
N ILE A 74 -13.49 0.99 -21.52
CA ILE A 74 -14.02 0.39 -20.29
C ILE A 74 -15.54 0.58 -20.30
N ARG A 75 -16.28 -0.52 -20.45
CA ARG A 75 -17.74 -0.53 -20.31
C ARG A 75 -18.09 -0.61 -18.83
N GLU A 76 -18.73 0.44 -18.31
CA GLU A 76 -19.38 0.35 -17.01
C GLU A 76 -20.64 -0.53 -17.16
N GLU A 77 -20.73 -1.62 -16.39
CA GLU A 77 -22.02 -2.30 -16.24
C GLU A 77 -23.00 -1.28 -15.65
N LYS A 78 -24.11 -1.05 -16.34
CA LYS A 78 -25.22 -0.20 -15.89
C LYS A 78 -25.98 -0.90 -14.74
N GLY A 79 -25.30 -1.27 -13.69
CA GLY A 79 -25.92 -1.49 -12.39
C GLY A 79 -26.40 -0.15 -11.86
N ALA A 80 -27.59 -0.12 -11.27
CA ALA A 80 -28.23 1.09 -10.77
C ALA A 80 -27.21 1.97 -10.06
N ALA A 81 -26.81 3.07 -10.72
CA ALA A 81 -25.90 4.02 -10.12
C ALA A 81 -26.48 4.42 -8.76
N PRO A 82 -25.81 4.19 -7.65
CA PRO A 82 -26.32 4.64 -6.36
C PRO A 82 -26.60 6.13 -6.51
N LYS A 83 -27.87 6.53 -6.26
CA LYS A 83 -28.30 7.93 -6.38
C LYS A 83 -27.16 8.79 -5.79
N ARG A 84 -26.56 9.66 -6.62
CA ARG A 84 -25.51 10.59 -6.21
C ARG A 84 -26.02 11.45 -5.07
N ARG A 85 -26.01 10.94 -3.85
CA ARG A 85 -26.16 11.78 -2.68
C ARG A 85 -24.90 12.62 -2.61
N ARG A 86 -25.09 13.95 -2.69
CA ARG A 86 -24.03 14.95 -2.51
C ARG A 86 -23.17 14.53 -1.31
N LEU A 87 -21.86 14.65 -1.42
CA LEU A 87 -20.85 14.42 -0.39
C LEU A 87 -21.28 15.00 0.97
N ALA A 88 -22.15 14.32 1.68
CA ALA A 88 -22.56 14.68 3.01
C ALA A 88 -21.68 13.94 4.01
N LEU A 89 -20.42 14.39 4.16
CA LEU A 89 -19.56 13.99 5.29
C LEU A 89 -20.27 14.21 6.63
N ARG A 90 -21.20 15.16 6.70
CA ARG A 90 -21.98 15.51 7.91
C ARG A 90 -22.95 14.42 8.40
N GLY A 91 -23.27 13.41 7.58
CA GLY A 91 -24.17 12.31 7.95
C GLY A 91 -23.48 10.94 8.04
N LEU A 92 -22.17 10.85 7.81
CA LEU A 92 -21.43 9.61 7.79
C LEU A 92 -21.18 9.11 9.23
N LYS A 93 -22.12 8.32 9.76
CA LYS A 93 -21.90 7.60 11.03
C LYS A 93 -20.99 6.39 10.75
N LEU A 94 -19.68 6.59 10.92
CA LEU A 94 -18.73 5.49 10.89
C LEU A 94 -18.85 4.69 12.20
N ASP A 95 -18.86 3.36 12.09
CA ASP A 95 -18.75 2.48 13.25
C ASP A 95 -17.45 2.77 14.03
N ALA A 96 -17.52 2.66 15.35
CA ALA A 96 -16.39 2.92 16.23
C ALA A 96 -15.16 2.07 15.84
N ARG A 97 -15.39 0.82 15.41
CA ARG A 97 -14.34 -0.08 14.96
C ARG A 97 -13.62 0.45 13.71
N LEU A 98 -14.36 0.98 12.75
CA LEU A 98 -13.78 1.58 11.53
C LEU A 98 -12.97 2.84 11.85
N LYS A 99 -13.44 3.67 12.81
CA LYS A 99 -12.68 4.83 13.30
C LYS A 99 -11.33 4.42 13.89
N TRP A 100 -11.30 3.37 14.69
CA TRP A 100 -10.06 2.82 15.24
C TRP A 100 -9.12 2.27 14.16
N TYR A 101 -9.66 1.60 13.14
CA TYR A 101 -8.83 1.19 12.00
C TYR A 101 -8.22 2.37 11.27
N PHE A 102 -8.97 3.46 11.06
CA PHE A 102 -8.43 4.68 10.46
C PHE A 102 -7.35 5.34 11.32
N ALA A 103 -7.52 5.35 12.64
CA ALA A 103 -6.52 5.89 13.55
C ALA A 103 -5.20 5.08 13.50
N VAL A 104 -5.28 3.75 13.53
CA VAL A 104 -4.09 2.88 13.43
C VAL A 104 -3.46 2.98 12.05
N LEU A 105 -4.26 3.03 10.98
CA LEU A 105 -3.78 3.25 9.62
C LEU A 105 -3.01 4.56 9.50
N PHE A 106 -3.56 5.66 10.04
CA PHE A 106 -2.90 6.96 10.00
C PHE A 106 -1.58 6.93 10.77
N LEU A 107 -1.56 6.31 11.95
CA LEU A 107 -0.33 6.11 12.73
C LEU A 107 0.71 5.32 11.92
N PHE A 108 0.30 4.25 11.27
CA PHE A 108 1.16 3.47 10.39
C PHE A 108 1.70 4.32 9.21
N CYS A 109 0.83 5.10 8.57
CA CYS A 109 1.21 5.96 7.46
C CYS A 109 2.24 7.02 7.86
N LEU A 110 2.23 7.51 9.11
CA LEU A 110 3.26 8.43 9.62
C LEU A 110 4.66 7.80 9.69
N GLY A 111 4.74 6.48 9.87
CA GLY A 111 6.00 5.73 9.80
C GLY A 111 6.40 5.31 8.38
N ASN A 112 5.42 5.23 7.47
CA ASN A 112 5.61 4.69 6.11
C ASN A 112 5.97 5.82 5.13
N SER A 113 7.25 6.19 5.11
CA SER A 113 7.77 7.22 4.22
C SER A 113 7.84 6.75 2.75
N SER A 114 8.14 7.68 1.84
CA SER A 114 8.28 7.37 0.41
C SER A 114 9.33 6.27 0.17
N ASN A 115 9.05 5.38 -0.78
CA ASN A 115 10.00 4.35 -1.24
C ASN A 115 11.34 4.95 -1.72
N ALA A 116 11.37 6.25 -2.03
CA ALA A 116 12.61 6.95 -2.38
C ALA A 116 13.65 6.86 -1.24
N PHE A 117 13.23 6.87 0.03
CA PHE A 117 14.17 6.73 1.16
C PHE A 117 14.84 5.36 1.22
N LEU A 118 14.13 4.28 0.83
CA LEU A 118 14.72 2.94 0.71
C LEU A 118 15.81 2.90 -0.36
N LEU A 119 15.56 3.55 -1.50
CA LEU A 119 16.51 3.63 -2.60
C LEU A 119 17.73 4.50 -2.25
N LEU A 120 17.50 5.65 -1.59
CA LEU A 120 18.56 6.50 -1.04
C LEU A 120 19.40 5.76 -0.01
N LYS A 121 18.76 4.93 0.84
CA LYS A 121 19.45 4.09 1.81
C LYS A 121 20.37 3.08 1.12
N ALA A 122 19.90 2.42 0.06
CA ALA A 122 20.74 1.53 -0.73
C ALA A 122 21.94 2.27 -1.33
N GLN A 123 21.73 3.46 -1.90
CA GLN A 123 22.83 4.31 -2.41
C GLN A 123 23.83 4.67 -1.32
N SER A 124 23.37 5.06 -0.13
CA SER A 124 24.27 5.38 1.02
C SER A 124 25.08 4.19 1.50
N ARG A 125 24.68 2.96 1.14
CA ARG A 125 25.39 1.69 1.41
C ARG A 125 26.23 1.20 0.22
N GLY A 126 26.49 2.07 -0.76
CA GLY A 126 27.41 1.80 -1.88
C GLY A 126 26.80 1.02 -3.05
N PHE A 127 25.47 1.03 -3.20
CA PHE A 127 24.86 0.55 -4.44
C PHE A 127 24.95 1.64 -5.53
N SER A 128 25.35 1.23 -6.72
CA SER A 128 25.30 2.07 -7.91
C SER A 128 23.85 2.37 -8.33
N THR A 129 23.66 3.39 -9.15
CA THR A 129 22.33 3.75 -9.68
C THR A 129 21.65 2.57 -10.39
N SER A 130 22.38 1.79 -11.16
CA SER A 130 21.85 0.61 -11.85
C SER A 130 21.43 -0.48 -10.85
N GLU A 131 22.25 -0.75 -9.83
CA GLU A 131 21.92 -1.72 -8.78
C GLU A 131 20.66 -1.29 -8.00
N VAL A 132 20.48 0.00 -7.72
CA VAL A 132 19.26 0.54 -7.07
C VAL A 132 18.01 0.30 -7.91
N MET A 133 18.11 0.44 -9.24
CA MET A 133 17.01 0.11 -10.15
C MET A 133 16.66 -1.39 -10.12
N LEU A 134 17.68 -2.25 -10.05
CA LEU A 134 17.48 -3.68 -9.87
C LEU A 134 16.83 -4.02 -8.52
N LEU A 135 17.20 -3.36 -7.43
CA LEU A 135 16.54 -3.53 -6.14
C LEU A 135 15.05 -3.13 -6.20
N TYR A 136 14.73 -2.03 -6.90
CA TYR A 136 13.33 -1.64 -7.11
C TYR A 136 12.57 -2.63 -7.99
N LEU A 137 13.22 -3.20 -9.01
CA LEU A 137 12.67 -4.28 -9.83
C LEU A 137 12.36 -5.51 -8.97
N ILE A 138 13.31 -5.97 -8.17
CA ILE A 138 13.16 -7.13 -7.27
C ILE A 138 12.00 -6.91 -6.29
N PHE A 139 11.93 -5.73 -5.66
CA PHE A 139 10.81 -5.33 -4.81
C PHE A 139 9.47 -5.44 -5.56
N SER A 140 9.39 -4.85 -6.75
CA SER A 140 8.14 -4.80 -7.53
C SER A 140 7.71 -6.18 -8.02
N VAL A 141 8.65 -7.03 -8.44
CA VAL A 141 8.40 -8.43 -8.83
C VAL A 141 7.91 -9.24 -7.64
N SER A 142 8.59 -9.14 -6.50
CA SER A 142 8.17 -9.81 -5.26
C SER A 142 6.76 -9.40 -4.86
N ALA A 143 6.45 -8.11 -4.87
CA ALA A 143 5.12 -7.58 -4.56
C ALA A 143 4.06 -8.06 -5.56
N SER A 144 4.40 -8.14 -6.85
CA SER A 144 3.50 -8.62 -7.90
C SER A 144 3.15 -10.10 -7.71
N ILE A 145 4.15 -10.96 -7.54
CA ILE A 145 3.95 -12.42 -7.39
C ILE A 145 3.11 -12.72 -6.15
N LEU A 146 3.37 -12.05 -5.04
CA LEU A 146 2.71 -12.30 -3.77
C LEU A 146 1.35 -11.64 -3.62
N ALA A 147 0.96 -10.69 -4.49
CA ALA A 147 -0.27 -9.91 -4.34
C ALA A 147 -1.55 -10.76 -4.39
N ILE A 148 -1.67 -11.70 -5.34
CA ILE A 148 -2.84 -12.59 -5.44
C ILE A 148 -2.90 -13.57 -4.28
N PRO A 149 -1.83 -14.32 -3.96
CA PRO A 149 -1.82 -15.20 -2.78
C PRO A 149 -2.17 -14.46 -1.48
N ALA A 150 -1.59 -13.29 -1.24
CA ALA A 150 -1.89 -12.48 -0.07
C ALA A 150 -3.36 -12.02 -0.03
N GLY A 151 -3.90 -11.60 -1.17
CA GLY A 151 -5.31 -11.22 -1.30
C GLY A 151 -6.26 -12.38 -0.99
N ARG A 152 -6.02 -13.56 -1.56
CA ARG A 152 -6.80 -14.79 -1.28
C ARG A 152 -6.68 -15.22 0.20
N LEU A 153 -5.47 -15.09 0.76
CA LEU A 153 -5.23 -15.39 2.17
C LEU A 153 -6.05 -14.45 3.08
N SER A 154 -6.17 -13.17 2.70
CA SER A 154 -6.99 -12.20 3.42
C SER A 154 -8.49 -12.53 3.37
N ASP A 155 -8.98 -13.06 2.26
CA ASP A 155 -10.36 -13.53 2.14
C ASP A 155 -10.62 -14.77 3.02
N ARG A 156 -9.65 -15.70 3.12
CA ARG A 156 -9.77 -16.95 3.88
C ARG A 156 -9.63 -16.75 5.38
N PHE A 157 -8.62 -16.02 5.84
CA PHE A 157 -8.30 -15.87 7.27
C PHE A 157 -8.89 -14.62 7.91
N GLY A 158 -9.48 -13.75 7.11
CA GLY A 158 -10.03 -12.48 7.55
C GLY A 158 -9.04 -11.32 7.42
N ARG A 159 -9.51 -10.24 6.84
CA ARG A 159 -8.72 -9.08 6.41
C ARG A 159 -7.93 -8.43 7.53
N SER A 160 -8.59 -8.18 8.66
CA SER A 160 -7.93 -7.58 9.83
C SER A 160 -6.81 -8.46 10.40
N ARG A 161 -6.93 -9.80 10.30
CA ARG A 161 -5.88 -10.71 10.80
C ARG A 161 -4.63 -10.67 9.91
N ILE A 162 -4.79 -10.47 8.61
CA ILE A 162 -3.67 -10.38 7.64
C ILE A 162 -2.92 -9.07 7.79
N LEU A 163 -3.54 -8.00 8.29
CA LEU A 163 -2.85 -6.74 8.56
C LEU A 163 -1.77 -6.89 9.63
N ILE A 164 -1.96 -7.78 10.63
CA ILE A 164 -0.98 -7.98 11.70
C ILE A 164 0.38 -8.43 11.14
N PRO A 165 0.48 -9.60 10.45
CA PRO A 165 1.75 -10.02 9.88
C PRO A 165 2.27 -9.00 8.85
N GLY A 166 1.41 -8.34 8.08
CA GLY A 166 1.81 -7.31 7.14
C GLY A 166 2.54 -6.15 7.81
N TYR A 167 1.97 -5.56 8.87
CA TYR A 167 2.61 -4.48 9.62
C TYR A 167 3.86 -4.95 10.39
N LEU A 168 3.88 -6.20 10.89
CA LEU A 168 5.08 -6.77 11.51
C LEU A 168 6.21 -6.95 10.50
N ILE A 169 5.93 -7.50 9.31
CA ILE A 169 6.93 -7.62 8.24
C ILE A 169 7.49 -6.23 7.90
N TYR A 170 6.62 -5.23 7.73
CA TYR A 170 7.05 -3.85 7.51
C TYR A 170 7.99 -3.36 8.61
N GLY A 171 7.58 -3.49 9.88
CA GLY A 171 8.36 -3.05 11.02
C GLY A 171 9.74 -3.72 11.07
N LEU A 172 9.80 -5.04 10.90
CA LEU A 172 11.05 -5.80 10.88
C LEU A 172 11.95 -5.42 9.70
N VAL A 173 11.37 -5.22 8.52
CA VAL A 173 12.11 -4.78 7.32
C VAL A 173 12.72 -3.40 7.54
N TYR A 174 11.95 -2.45 8.09
CA TYR A 174 12.47 -1.12 8.37
C TYR A 174 13.58 -1.14 9.43
N LEU A 175 13.40 -1.91 10.52
CA LEU A 175 14.50 -2.12 11.49
C LEU A 175 15.71 -2.79 10.84
N GLY A 176 15.48 -3.74 9.92
CA GLY A 176 16.54 -4.34 9.12
C GLY A 176 17.32 -3.30 8.30
N PHE A 177 16.63 -2.36 7.63
CA PHE A 177 17.28 -1.26 6.89
C PHE A 177 18.08 -0.31 7.80
N ALA A 178 17.69 -0.16 9.08
CA ALA A 178 18.46 0.61 10.05
C ALA A 178 19.73 -0.12 10.50
N LEU A 179 19.65 -1.44 10.71
CA LEU A 179 20.68 -2.24 11.36
C LEU A 179 21.68 -2.90 10.39
N LEU A 180 21.16 -3.38 9.23
CA LEU A 180 21.95 -4.19 8.32
C LEU A 180 22.63 -3.33 7.25
N THR A 181 23.88 -3.68 6.94
CA THR A 181 24.73 -2.88 6.03
C THR A 181 25.18 -3.63 4.81
N SER A 182 25.09 -4.99 4.81
CA SER A 182 25.58 -5.78 3.69
C SER A 182 24.65 -5.71 2.46
N LYS A 183 25.22 -5.76 1.27
CA LYS A 183 24.44 -5.76 0.01
C LYS A 183 23.44 -6.92 -0.06
N VAL A 184 23.82 -8.09 0.41
CA VAL A 184 22.96 -9.29 0.41
C VAL A 184 21.78 -9.10 1.37
N SER A 185 22.03 -8.57 2.57
CA SER A 185 20.97 -8.28 3.53
C SER A 185 19.96 -7.28 2.97
N LEU A 186 20.42 -6.20 2.33
CA LEU A 186 19.54 -5.22 1.71
C LEU A 186 18.68 -5.84 0.59
N LEU A 187 19.26 -6.70 -0.24
CA LEU A 187 18.51 -7.43 -1.26
C LEU A 187 17.37 -8.26 -0.65
N ILE A 188 17.64 -9.02 0.41
CA ILE A 188 16.63 -9.80 1.14
C ILE A 188 15.54 -8.86 1.71
N LEU A 189 15.92 -7.70 2.25
CA LEU A 189 14.97 -6.72 2.79
C LEU A 189 14.07 -6.15 1.69
N PHE A 190 14.56 -5.91 0.46
CA PHE A 190 13.73 -5.48 -0.66
C PHE A 190 12.71 -6.55 -1.08
N VAL A 191 13.09 -7.83 -1.07
CA VAL A 191 12.15 -8.94 -1.29
C VAL A 191 11.08 -8.98 -0.20
N ALA A 192 11.47 -8.89 1.07
CA ALA A 192 10.57 -8.88 2.21
C ALA A 192 9.65 -7.64 2.21
N TYR A 193 10.15 -6.47 1.75
CA TYR A 193 9.34 -5.27 1.56
C TYR A 193 8.28 -5.46 0.48
N GLY A 194 8.58 -6.25 -0.56
CA GLY A 194 7.59 -6.66 -1.56
C GLY A 194 6.49 -7.52 -0.94
N ALA A 195 6.85 -8.47 -0.08
CA ALA A 195 5.88 -9.28 0.65
C ALA A 195 4.97 -8.41 1.53
N TYR A 196 5.52 -7.51 2.34
CA TYR A 196 4.74 -6.53 3.10
C TYR A 196 3.73 -5.80 2.23
N THR A 197 4.19 -5.25 1.10
CA THR A 197 3.35 -4.49 0.17
C THR A 197 2.19 -5.33 -0.38
N ALA A 198 2.43 -6.61 -0.67
CA ALA A 198 1.42 -7.56 -1.12
C ALA A 198 0.37 -7.84 -0.04
N PHE A 199 0.79 -8.09 1.20
CA PHE A 199 -0.12 -8.39 2.32
C PHE A 199 -1.03 -7.21 2.66
N ILE A 200 -0.49 -5.99 2.68
CA ILE A 200 -1.22 -4.81 3.16
C ILE A 200 -2.14 -4.23 2.10
N SER A 201 -1.66 -4.04 0.87
CA SER A 201 -2.36 -3.23 -0.13
C SER A 201 -3.76 -3.74 -0.49
N GLY A 202 -3.94 -5.06 -0.57
CA GLY A 202 -5.25 -5.69 -0.83
C GLY A 202 -6.13 -5.75 0.42
N ALA A 203 -5.54 -6.16 1.55
CA ALA A 203 -6.27 -6.39 2.79
C ALA A 203 -6.85 -5.09 3.39
N GLU A 204 -6.10 -3.98 3.37
CA GLU A 204 -6.60 -2.68 3.85
C GLU A 204 -7.81 -2.19 3.06
N ARG A 205 -7.69 -2.16 1.71
CA ARG A 205 -8.79 -1.71 0.86
C ARG A 205 -10.02 -2.61 0.99
N ALA A 206 -9.81 -3.91 1.01
CA ALA A 206 -10.88 -4.87 1.19
C ALA A 206 -11.58 -4.72 2.56
N LEU A 207 -10.81 -4.50 3.64
CA LEU A 207 -11.35 -4.25 4.98
C LEU A 207 -12.23 -3.00 5.01
N ILE A 208 -11.73 -1.90 4.44
CA ILE A 208 -12.44 -0.63 4.43
C ILE A 208 -13.68 -0.70 3.54
N ALA A 209 -13.56 -1.31 2.35
CA ALA A 209 -14.69 -1.49 1.45
C ALA A 209 -15.81 -2.36 2.05
N GLU A 210 -15.45 -3.39 2.83
CA GLU A 210 -16.41 -4.27 3.51
C GLU A 210 -17.07 -3.60 4.73
N ALA A 211 -16.30 -2.86 5.52
CA ALA A 211 -16.79 -2.14 6.68
C ALA A 211 -17.59 -0.87 6.31
N SER A 212 -17.60 -0.48 5.04
CA SER A 212 -18.29 0.72 4.57
C SER A 212 -19.73 0.44 4.20
N PRO A 213 -20.71 1.31 4.60
CA PRO A 213 -22.06 1.23 4.09
C PRO A 213 -22.06 1.30 2.55
N ALA A 214 -22.91 0.50 1.90
CA ALA A 214 -22.93 0.37 0.44
C ALA A 214 -23.07 1.72 -0.29
N GLU A 215 -23.91 2.62 0.27
CA GLU A 215 -24.18 3.96 -0.28
C GLU A 215 -22.96 4.92 -0.20
N TYR A 216 -22.05 4.71 0.78
CA TYR A 216 -20.92 5.60 1.08
C TYR A 216 -19.56 4.96 0.77
N LYS A 217 -19.55 3.78 0.17
CA LYS A 217 -18.30 3.01 -0.07
C LYS A 217 -17.23 3.83 -0.79
N GLY A 218 -17.60 4.54 -1.87
CA GLY A 218 -16.67 5.42 -2.59
C GLY A 218 -16.16 6.58 -1.74
N THR A 219 -17.01 7.18 -0.91
CA THR A 219 -16.62 8.27 0.01
C THR A 219 -15.65 7.78 1.07
N VAL A 220 -15.91 6.62 1.68
CA VAL A 220 -15.04 6.04 2.72
C VAL A 220 -13.69 5.61 2.13
N LEU A 221 -13.67 5.03 0.93
CA LEU A 221 -12.43 4.73 0.19
C LEU A 221 -11.69 6.03 -0.22
N GLY A 222 -12.42 7.11 -0.50
CA GLY A 222 -11.84 8.44 -0.72
C GLY A 222 -11.16 9.00 0.53
N VAL A 223 -11.80 8.91 1.70
CA VAL A 223 -11.21 9.28 3.00
C VAL A 223 -9.97 8.44 3.30
N TYR A 224 -10.02 7.13 3.05
CA TYR A 224 -8.85 6.25 3.15
C TYR A 224 -7.69 6.73 2.27
N GLY A 225 -7.95 7.02 0.99
CA GLY A 225 -6.92 7.53 0.07
C GLY A 225 -6.36 8.89 0.51
N MET A 226 -7.20 9.75 1.09
CA MET A 226 -6.79 11.04 1.65
C MET A 226 -5.87 10.86 2.86
N LEU A 227 -6.22 9.97 3.79
CA LEU A 227 -5.37 9.65 4.95
C LEU A 227 -4.03 9.07 4.53
N GLN A 228 -4.00 8.19 3.53
CA GLN A 228 -2.74 7.68 2.97
C GLN A 228 -1.90 8.78 2.33
N GLY A 229 -2.52 9.70 1.58
CA GLY A 229 -1.82 10.82 0.94
C GLY A 229 -1.22 11.80 1.95
N PHE A 230 -2.00 12.22 2.95
CA PHE A 230 -1.49 13.07 4.03
C PHE A 230 -0.44 12.34 4.88
N GLY A 231 -0.68 11.07 5.22
CA GLY A 231 0.28 10.25 5.94
C GLY A 231 1.63 10.17 5.20
N LEU A 232 1.62 9.91 3.89
CA LEU A 232 2.82 9.88 3.06
C LEU A 232 3.54 11.23 3.01
N LEU A 233 2.80 12.34 2.95
CA LEU A 233 3.37 13.69 2.98
C LEU A 233 4.10 13.94 4.31
N PHE A 234 3.39 13.78 5.43
CA PHE A 234 3.97 14.01 6.75
C PHE A 234 5.11 13.05 7.07
N SER A 235 4.95 11.76 6.77
CA SER A 235 6.01 10.76 6.98
C SER A 235 7.27 11.09 6.19
N SER A 236 7.13 11.58 4.95
CA SER A 236 8.28 11.96 4.12
C SER A 236 8.98 13.22 4.63
N ILE A 237 8.23 14.19 5.15
CA ILE A 237 8.81 15.39 5.81
C ILE A 237 9.55 14.97 7.09
N ILE A 238 8.94 14.15 7.94
CA ILE A 238 9.55 13.63 9.16
C ILE A 238 10.81 12.83 8.82
N ALA A 239 10.71 11.90 7.87
CA ALA A 239 11.84 11.07 7.45
C ALA A 239 13.00 11.91 6.90
N GLY A 240 12.72 12.94 6.08
CA GLY A 240 13.73 13.85 5.55
C GLY A 240 14.41 14.66 6.65
N GLY A 241 13.63 15.19 7.60
CA GLY A 241 14.17 15.88 8.78
C GLY A 241 15.05 14.97 9.64
N MET A 242 14.56 13.76 9.95
CA MET A 242 15.33 12.78 10.73
C MET A 242 16.63 12.36 10.02
N TRP A 243 16.55 12.16 8.70
CA TRP A 243 17.71 11.82 7.88
C TRP A 243 18.81 12.89 7.96
N ASN A 244 18.43 14.16 7.89
CA ASN A 244 19.38 15.27 7.91
C ASN A 244 19.96 15.52 9.30
N VAL A 245 19.18 15.32 10.39
CA VAL A 245 19.60 15.64 11.76
C VAL A 245 20.29 14.45 12.43
N TRP A 246 19.76 13.24 12.28
CA TRP A 246 20.20 12.04 13.00
C TRP A 246 20.80 10.95 12.10
N GLY A 247 20.89 11.24 10.79
CA GLY A 247 21.49 10.33 9.81
C GLY A 247 20.50 9.37 9.16
N SER A 248 21.04 8.62 8.18
CA SER A 248 20.24 7.79 7.27
C SER A 248 19.51 6.63 7.92
N ASP A 249 19.82 6.25 9.15
CA ASP A 249 19.21 5.12 9.87
C ASP A 249 17.97 5.55 10.66
N ALA A 250 17.90 6.80 11.09
CA ALA A 250 16.88 7.32 11.99
C ALA A 250 15.43 7.18 11.44
N PRO A 251 15.12 7.49 10.17
CA PRO A 251 13.78 7.29 9.62
C PRO A 251 13.33 5.84 9.67
N PHE A 252 14.27 4.89 9.53
CA PHE A 252 13.97 3.46 9.50
C PHE A 252 13.70 2.93 10.91
N TRP A 253 14.40 3.42 11.93
CA TRP A 253 14.07 3.17 13.33
C TRP A 253 12.65 3.65 13.65
N PHE A 254 12.34 4.89 13.31
CA PHE A 254 11.01 5.47 13.54
C PHE A 254 9.90 4.70 12.84
N GLY A 255 10.04 4.46 11.54
CA GLY A 255 9.06 3.72 10.76
C GLY A 255 8.90 2.27 11.23
N GLY A 256 10.02 1.61 11.60
CA GLY A 256 10.00 0.24 12.11
C GLY A 256 9.24 0.11 13.41
N VAL A 257 9.47 1.00 14.37
CA VAL A 257 8.74 1.05 15.65
C VAL A 257 7.25 1.30 15.41
N LEU A 258 6.88 2.28 14.58
CA LEU A 258 5.47 2.57 14.27
C LEU A 258 4.78 1.39 13.56
N GLY A 259 5.49 0.65 12.70
CA GLY A 259 4.98 -0.55 12.08
C GLY A 259 4.62 -1.63 13.12
N ILE A 260 5.51 -1.90 14.06
CA ILE A 260 5.28 -2.88 15.14
C ILE A 260 4.14 -2.42 16.05
N VAL A 261 4.13 -1.15 16.47
CA VAL A 261 3.07 -0.58 17.30
C VAL A 261 1.70 -0.72 16.59
N SER A 262 1.64 -0.41 15.31
CA SER A 262 0.42 -0.56 14.52
C SER A 262 -0.07 -2.01 14.45
N ALA A 263 0.84 -2.98 14.30
CA ALA A 263 0.51 -4.40 14.36
C ALA A 263 -0.10 -4.81 15.71
N LEU A 264 0.48 -4.35 16.81
CA LEU A 264 -0.01 -4.61 18.17
C LEU A 264 -1.39 -3.98 18.39
N LEU A 265 -1.60 -2.73 17.95
CA LEU A 265 -2.89 -2.05 18.06
C LEU A 265 -4.00 -2.78 17.30
N ILE A 266 -3.72 -3.26 16.07
CA ILE A 266 -4.68 -4.09 15.32
C ILE A 266 -5.01 -5.38 16.09
N ALA A 267 -4.01 -6.03 16.69
CA ALA A 267 -4.22 -7.24 17.47
C ALA A 267 -5.12 -6.98 18.69
N VAL A 268 -4.94 -5.86 19.40
CA VAL A 268 -5.78 -5.43 20.52
C VAL A 268 -7.22 -5.17 20.08
N ILE A 269 -7.42 -4.43 18.98
CA ILE A 269 -8.76 -4.14 18.42
C ILE A 269 -9.51 -5.45 18.09
N LEU A 270 -8.79 -6.43 17.53
CA LEU A 270 -9.39 -7.73 17.21
C LEU A 270 -9.80 -8.54 18.44
N ARG A 271 -8.98 -8.49 19.50
CA ARG A 271 -9.30 -9.16 20.77
C ARG A 271 -10.52 -8.53 21.45
N ALA A 272 -10.56 -7.21 21.56
CA ALA A 272 -11.67 -6.47 22.14
C ALA A 272 -12.99 -6.73 21.41
N GLY A 273 -12.97 -6.82 20.08
CA GLY A 273 -14.16 -7.12 19.27
C GLY A 273 -14.71 -8.55 19.45
N LYS A 274 -13.86 -9.52 19.84
CA LYS A 274 -14.30 -10.89 20.14
C LYS A 274 -14.96 -10.98 21.52
N GLY A 275 -14.44 -10.28 22.53
CA GLY A 275 -15.00 -10.25 23.87
C GLY A 275 -16.43 -9.68 23.89
N ARG A 276 -16.68 -8.61 23.13
CA ARG A 276 -18.02 -8.00 23.04
C ARG A 276 -19.07 -8.92 22.40
N LYS A 277 -18.68 -9.68 21.34
CA LYS A 277 -19.57 -10.65 20.71
C LYS A 277 -19.82 -11.90 21.56
N ALA A 278 -18.94 -12.22 22.49
CA ALA A 278 -19.15 -13.32 23.46
C ALA A 278 -20.10 -12.89 24.58
N ALA A 279 -20.00 -11.64 25.06
CA ALA A 279 -20.92 -11.09 26.07
C ALA A 279 -22.37 -10.94 25.53
N ASP A 280 -22.55 -10.42 24.30
CA ASP A 280 -23.87 -10.30 23.63
C ASP A 280 -24.57 -11.66 23.34
N ARG A 281 -23.87 -12.78 23.46
CA ARG A 281 -24.45 -14.13 23.26
C ARG A 281 -24.77 -14.85 24.57
N SER A 282 -24.35 -14.30 25.69
CA SER A 282 -24.60 -14.85 27.02
C SER A 282 -25.81 -14.19 27.75
N ASP A 283 -26.28 -13.07 27.19
CA ASP A 283 -27.54 -12.41 27.56
C ASP A 283 -28.66 -12.80 26.56
#